data_14a877095cf89eb00fc445c95a61c005
#
_entry.id   14a877095cf89eb00fc445c95a61c005
#
_cell.length_a   1.000
_cell.length_b   1.000
_cell.length_c   1.000
_cell.angle_alpha   90.00
_cell.angle_beta   90.00
_cell.angle_gamma   90.00
#
_symmetry.space_group_name_H-M   'P 1'
#
loop_
_entity.id
_entity.type
_entity.pdbx_description
1 polymer ?
#
loop_
_entity_poly.entity_id
_entity_poly.type
_entity_poly.pdbx_seq_one_letter_code
_entity_poly.pdbx_strand_id
1 'polypeptide(L)'
;MIKKRFISLSALIVLLLVITGCGKDDDVQEVIYEKGLPKEDSPAFKEFMRYELGLARDATLSYQDHTYTIMRSDVDGLRYYQYTDEELRDFYSPLFSAKKDLSHTLYDLQTTEFLNKEKLIQNKIEHNLPEMTLDKKNVLNVKTKSGEKKIELPSARGKKVILALEAVRKDNMLIQVIINGKTGDSQTYYLFIKQDLSKHQLVKEDGLHTTLESGKLKDYLSVFPKVTEDGAYLKLFDNYIFEEETNKVRKIKDTDILSEDGKYVYINGAKQEENFVISDGIQQIQTVDNYLKGNKKYEAQFKLDFKNISNEMGFKTPGVSSASIHYFNEDYVVLSLSYHGVMVGTAGSVNVLIDLQKNKKQPTAYLVDLGIE
;
A
#
# COMPACT_ATOMS: atom_id res chain seq x y z
N MET A 1 26.23 49.94 34.99
CA MET A 1 26.07 48.58 35.49
C MET A 1 24.80 47.85 34.97
N ILE A 2 23.87 48.48 34.33
CA ILE A 2 22.57 47.87 33.86
C ILE A 2 22.70 47.13 32.52
N LYS A 3 23.59 47.54 31.61
CA LYS A 3 23.76 46.89 30.31
C LYS A 3 24.34 45.46 30.33
N LYS A 4 25.16 45.09 31.32
CA LYS A 4 25.75 43.76 31.45
C LYS A 4 24.75 42.70 31.95
N ARG A 5 23.68 43.09 32.65
CA ARG A 5 22.67 42.16 33.16
C ARG A 5 21.65 41.76 32.09
N PHE A 6 21.39 42.63 31.12
CA PHE A 6 20.47 42.30 30.01
C PHE A 6 21.05 41.27 29.04
N ILE A 7 22.35 41.32 28.77
CA ILE A 7 23.01 40.36 27.85
C ILE A 7 23.03 38.94 28.47
N SER A 8 23.18 38.84 29.80
CA SER A 8 23.14 37.57 30.50
C SER A 8 21.73 36.93 30.51
N LEU A 9 20.68 37.74 30.60
CA LEU A 9 19.30 37.25 30.59
C LEU A 9 18.86 36.77 29.20
N SER A 10 19.28 37.52 28.16
CA SER A 10 18.98 37.11 26.75
C SER A 10 19.73 35.83 26.35
N ALA A 11 20.97 35.65 26.80
CA ALA A 11 21.71 34.43 26.56
C ALA A 11 21.12 33.22 27.32
N LEU A 12 20.57 33.45 28.51
CA LEU A 12 19.89 32.38 29.25
C LEU A 12 18.56 31.96 28.64
N ILE A 13 17.79 32.92 28.08
CA ILE A 13 16.54 32.64 27.39
C ILE A 13 16.80 31.90 26.06
N VAL A 14 17.85 32.28 25.31
CA VAL A 14 18.24 31.55 24.09
C VAL A 14 18.74 30.15 24.42
N LEU A 15 19.47 29.98 25.52
CA LEU A 15 19.94 28.65 25.97
C LEU A 15 18.75 27.76 26.41
N LEU A 16 17.74 28.34 27.08
CA LEU A 16 16.52 27.62 27.46
C LEU A 16 15.66 27.23 26.25
N LEU A 17 15.63 28.03 25.19
CA LEU A 17 14.90 27.70 23.95
C LEU A 17 15.60 26.63 23.12
N VAL A 18 16.92 26.47 23.22
CA VAL A 18 17.67 25.39 22.54
C VAL A 18 17.53 24.04 23.26
N ILE A 19 17.25 24.05 24.57
CA ILE A 19 17.11 22.79 25.34
C ILE A 19 15.68 22.17 25.18
N THR A 20 14.69 22.92 24.74
CA THR A 20 13.32 22.41 24.54
C THR A 20 13.09 21.75 23.17
N GLY A 21 14.12 21.67 22.32
CA GLY A 21 14.04 21.10 20.97
C GLY A 21 14.47 19.64 20.82
N CYS A 22 14.99 19.00 21.88
CA CYS A 22 15.20 17.54 21.88
C CYS A 22 13.96 16.87 22.48
N GLY A 23 12.99 16.53 21.63
CA GLY A 23 11.98 15.53 21.99
C GLY A 23 12.75 14.25 22.37
N LYS A 24 12.72 13.89 23.64
CA LYS A 24 13.30 12.64 24.09
C LYS A 24 12.50 11.50 23.48
N ASP A 25 13.19 10.56 22.86
CA ASP A 25 12.62 9.26 22.43
C ASP A 25 12.05 8.44 23.63
N ASP A 26 12.22 8.95 24.85
CA ASP A 26 11.81 8.32 26.11
C ASP A 26 10.28 8.29 26.32
N ASP A 27 9.50 9.08 25.56
CA ASP A 27 8.04 9.18 25.71
C ASP A 27 7.25 8.24 24.77
N VAL A 28 7.92 7.52 23.85
CA VAL A 28 7.25 6.61 22.93
C VAL A 28 7.02 5.27 23.62
N GLN A 29 5.75 4.88 23.71
CA GLN A 29 5.34 3.68 24.44
C GLN A 29 5.37 2.44 23.52
N GLU A 30 5.58 1.28 24.13
CA GLU A 30 5.37 0.00 23.49
C GLU A 30 3.87 -0.25 23.30
N VAL A 31 3.50 -0.93 22.23
CA VAL A 31 2.12 -1.33 21.95
C VAL A 31 1.59 -2.27 23.04
N ILE A 32 0.27 -2.32 23.18
CA ILE A 32 -0.40 -3.32 24.02
C ILE A 32 -0.65 -4.56 23.16
N TYR A 33 -0.11 -5.71 23.56
CA TYR A 33 -0.30 -6.96 22.82
C TYR A 33 -1.58 -7.67 23.28
N GLU A 34 -2.39 -8.09 22.30
CA GLU A 34 -3.54 -8.94 22.49
C GLU A 34 -3.43 -10.16 21.56
N LYS A 35 -3.64 -11.38 22.08
CA LYS A 35 -3.59 -12.60 21.27
C LYS A 35 -4.91 -12.85 20.56
N GLY A 36 -4.82 -13.25 19.30
CA GLY A 36 -5.95 -13.60 18.47
C GLY A 36 -6.53 -12.44 17.70
N LEU A 37 -7.67 -12.69 17.08
CA LEU A 37 -8.38 -11.70 16.27
C LEU A 37 -8.94 -10.57 17.12
N PRO A 38 -9.04 -9.35 16.56
CA PRO A 38 -9.84 -8.29 17.16
C PRO A 38 -11.26 -8.77 17.42
N LYS A 39 -11.96 -8.05 18.32
CA LYS A 39 -13.35 -8.35 18.62
C LYS A 39 -14.19 -8.33 17.33
N GLU A 40 -15.01 -9.36 17.18
CA GLU A 40 -15.98 -9.48 16.11
C GLU A 40 -16.81 -8.19 15.95
N ASP A 41 -17.12 -7.80 14.73
CA ASP A 41 -17.79 -6.54 14.37
C ASP A 41 -17.03 -5.24 14.70
N SER A 42 -15.83 -5.32 15.28
CA SER A 42 -15.01 -4.12 15.48
C SER A 42 -14.47 -3.57 14.16
N PRO A 43 -14.21 -2.25 14.06
CA PRO A 43 -13.54 -1.69 12.89
C PRO A 43 -12.20 -2.35 12.59
N ALA A 44 -11.41 -2.67 13.62
CA ALA A 44 -10.13 -3.36 13.49
C ALA A 44 -10.28 -4.75 12.88
N PHE A 45 -11.30 -5.52 13.28
CA PHE A 45 -11.60 -6.82 12.68
C PHE A 45 -11.95 -6.68 11.19
N LYS A 46 -12.85 -5.76 10.86
CA LYS A 46 -13.25 -5.53 9.46
C LYS A 46 -12.08 -5.14 8.57
N GLU A 47 -11.18 -4.29 9.07
CA GLU A 47 -10.00 -3.87 8.31
C GLU A 47 -9.01 -5.01 8.13
N PHE A 48 -8.76 -5.82 9.16
CA PHE A 48 -7.94 -7.01 9.05
C PHE A 48 -8.50 -7.99 8.01
N MET A 49 -9.80 -8.23 8.03
CA MET A 49 -10.45 -9.12 7.07
C MET A 49 -10.41 -8.56 5.65
N ARG A 50 -10.61 -7.25 5.48
CA ARG A 50 -10.41 -6.61 4.18
C ARG A 50 -9.03 -6.88 3.63
N TYR A 51 -8.02 -6.74 4.47
CA TYR A 51 -6.64 -7.03 4.08
C TYR A 51 -6.46 -8.50 3.71
N GLU A 52 -6.83 -9.44 4.59
CA GLU A 52 -6.66 -10.88 4.38
C GLU A 52 -7.41 -11.40 3.15
N LEU A 53 -8.58 -10.86 2.85
CA LEU A 53 -9.34 -11.18 1.64
C LEU A 53 -8.81 -10.49 0.37
N GLY A 54 -7.72 -9.73 0.47
CA GLY A 54 -7.11 -9.03 -0.65
C GLY A 54 -7.88 -7.78 -1.11
N LEU A 55 -8.83 -7.29 -0.32
CA LEU A 55 -9.66 -6.13 -0.65
C LEU A 55 -9.04 -4.79 -0.24
N ALA A 56 -8.04 -4.82 0.63
CA ALA A 56 -7.35 -3.63 1.09
C ALA A 56 -6.11 -3.30 0.26
N ARG A 57 -5.68 -4.21 -0.59
CA ARG A 57 -4.45 -4.09 -1.40
C ARG A 57 -4.64 -4.70 -2.79
N ASP A 58 -3.75 -4.33 -3.68
CA ASP A 58 -3.56 -4.84 -5.03
C ASP A 58 -4.76 -4.78 -5.97
N ALA A 59 -4.48 -4.37 -7.18
CA ALA A 59 -5.45 -4.25 -8.22
C ALA A 59 -6.66 -3.36 -7.82
N THR A 60 -6.38 -2.17 -7.30
CA THR A 60 -7.41 -1.15 -7.09
C THR A 60 -7.54 -0.29 -8.33
N LEU A 61 -8.74 -0.17 -8.84
CA LEU A 61 -9.08 0.77 -9.90
C LEU A 61 -9.65 2.05 -9.29
N SER A 62 -9.01 3.16 -9.51
CA SER A 62 -9.59 4.46 -9.21
C SER A 62 -10.49 4.91 -10.36
N TYR A 63 -11.78 4.94 -10.12
CA TYR A 63 -12.78 5.36 -11.11
C TYR A 63 -13.63 6.50 -10.54
N GLN A 64 -13.59 7.68 -11.16
CA GLN A 64 -14.40 8.85 -10.76
C GLN A 64 -14.40 9.11 -9.25
N ASP A 65 -13.23 9.20 -8.63
CA ASP A 65 -13.01 9.42 -7.19
C ASP A 65 -13.39 8.25 -6.26
N HIS A 66 -13.78 7.11 -6.84
CA HIS A 66 -14.04 5.89 -6.11
C HIS A 66 -12.95 4.85 -6.40
N THR A 67 -12.66 4.04 -5.41
CA THR A 67 -11.70 2.93 -5.53
C THR A 67 -12.47 1.61 -5.59
N TYR A 68 -12.15 0.80 -6.58
CA TYR A 68 -12.74 -0.52 -6.77
C TYR A 68 -11.64 -1.57 -6.77
N THR A 69 -11.93 -2.72 -6.22
CA THR A 69 -11.04 -3.87 -6.30
C THR A 69 -11.18 -4.53 -7.66
N ILE A 70 -10.06 -4.80 -8.31
CA ILE A 70 -9.99 -5.50 -9.58
C ILE A 70 -9.47 -6.90 -9.31
N MET A 71 -10.20 -7.90 -9.78
CA MET A 71 -9.65 -9.25 -9.87
C MET A 71 -9.33 -9.56 -11.32
N ARG A 72 -8.09 -9.96 -11.58
CA ARG A 72 -7.64 -10.35 -12.92
C ARG A 72 -8.14 -11.75 -13.22
N SER A 73 -8.80 -11.91 -14.35
CA SER A 73 -9.08 -13.21 -14.93
C SER A 73 -8.17 -13.41 -16.14
N ASP A 74 -7.41 -14.49 -16.15
CA ASP A 74 -6.52 -14.82 -17.29
C ASP A 74 -7.27 -15.19 -18.57
N VAL A 75 -8.55 -15.50 -18.48
CA VAL A 75 -9.35 -16.05 -19.58
C VAL A 75 -10.28 -15.01 -20.22
N ASP A 76 -10.94 -14.17 -19.42
CA ASP A 76 -12.06 -13.34 -19.86
C ASP A 76 -11.84 -11.83 -19.73
N GLY A 77 -10.62 -11.38 -19.42
CA GLY A 77 -10.32 -9.97 -19.21
C GLY A 77 -10.40 -9.56 -17.73
N LEU A 78 -10.55 -8.24 -17.53
CA LEU A 78 -10.61 -7.66 -16.19
C LEU A 78 -12.00 -7.80 -15.60
N ARG A 79 -12.09 -8.24 -14.35
CA ARG A 79 -13.32 -8.30 -13.56
C ARG A 79 -13.19 -7.36 -12.37
N TYR A 80 -14.26 -6.66 -12.04
CA TYR A 80 -14.31 -5.65 -11.00
C TYR A 80 -15.28 -6.07 -9.93
N TYR A 81 -14.86 -5.93 -8.66
CA TYR A 81 -15.68 -6.25 -7.50
C TYR A 81 -15.74 -5.05 -6.57
N GLN A 82 -16.91 -4.74 -6.10
CA GLN A 82 -17.10 -3.86 -4.96
C GLN A 82 -17.97 -4.59 -3.95
N TYR A 83 -17.52 -4.64 -2.72
CA TYR A 83 -18.25 -5.32 -1.67
C TYR A 83 -18.90 -4.31 -0.75
N THR A 84 -20.16 -4.58 -0.40
CA THR A 84 -20.84 -3.89 0.68
C THR A 84 -20.40 -4.48 2.02
N ASP A 85 -20.63 -3.75 3.12
CA ASP A 85 -20.39 -4.26 4.48
C ASP A 85 -21.17 -5.56 4.76
N GLU A 86 -22.36 -5.71 4.19
CA GLU A 86 -23.18 -6.90 4.33
C GLU A 86 -22.56 -8.10 3.60
N GLU A 87 -22.12 -7.92 2.37
CA GLU A 87 -21.42 -8.96 1.61
C GLU A 87 -20.12 -9.39 2.29
N LEU A 88 -19.34 -8.44 2.79
CA LEU A 88 -18.14 -8.74 3.57
C LEU A 88 -18.46 -9.53 4.84
N ARG A 89 -19.55 -9.19 5.54
CA ARG A 89 -20.01 -9.94 6.72
C ARG A 89 -20.35 -11.38 6.39
N ASP A 90 -21.00 -11.63 5.26
CA ASP A 90 -21.30 -12.97 4.81
C ASP A 90 -20.02 -13.79 4.52
N PHE A 91 -18.95 -13.14 4.03
CA PHE A 91 -17.66 -13.78 3.88
C PHE A 91 -16.95 -14.04 5.22
N TYR A 92 -17.13 -13.17 6.22
CA TYR A 92 -16.52 -13.37 7.55
C TYR A 92 -17.22 -14.44 8.37
N SER A 93 -18.50 -14.68 8.12
CA SER A 93 -19.32 -15.62 8.87
C SER A 93 -18.70 -16.99 9.09
N PRO A 94 -18.04 -17.64 8.09
CA PRO A 94 -17.33 -18.90 8.30
C PRO A 94 -16.17 -18.82 9.29
N LEU A 95 -15.49 -17.67 9.42
CA LEU A 95 -14.35 -17.50 10.34
C LEU A 95 -14.78 -17.58 11.80
N PHE A 96 -15.96 -17.09 12.14
CA PHE A 96 -16.48 -17.14 13.50
C PHE A 96 -16.80 -18.57 13.94
N SER A 97 -17.10 -19.44 13.00
CA SER A 97 -17.34 -20.85 13.27
C SER A 97 -16.07 -21.70 13.19
N ALA A 98 -14.99 -21.17 12.59
CA ALA A 98 -13.70 -21.88 12.44
C ALA A 98 -12.93 -21.87 13.77
N LYS A 99 -12.89 -23.03 14.43
CA LYS A 99 -12.22 -23.15 15.74
C LYS A 99 -10.74 -23.52 15.66
N LYS A 100 -10.18 -23.87 14.50
CA LYS A 100 -8.84 -24.49 14.45
C LYS A 100 -7.93 -24.10 13.29
N ASP A 101 -8.40 -23.61 12.16
CA ASP A 101 -7.56 -23.39 10.98
C ASP A 101 -8.03 -22.16 10.21
N LEU A 102 -7.57 -21.01 10.68
CA LEU A 102 -7.91 -19.73 10.05
C LEU A 102 -7.32 -19.60 8.66
N SER A 103 -6.08 -20.12 8.43
CA SER A 103 -5.43 -19.99 7.14
C SER A 103 -6.15 -20.78 6.06
N HIS A 104 -6.61 -21.99 6.39
CA HIS A 104 -7.38 -22.85 5.48
C HIS A 104 -8.73 -22.21 5.15
N THR A 105 -9.41 -21.69 6.17
CA THR A 105 -10.69 -21.01 6.00
C THR A 105 -10.55 -19.74 5.15
N LEU A 106 -9.50 -18.94 5.36
CA LEU A 106 -9.20 -17.76 4.56
C LEU A 106 -8.86 -18.15 3.11
N TYR A 107 -8.07 -19.20 2.92
CA TYR A 107 -7.75 -19.70 1.59
C TYR A 107 -8.99 -20.18 0.84
N ASP A 108 -9.86 -20.93 1.51
CA ASP A 108 -11.12 -21.40 0.92
C ASP A 108 -12.05 -20.24 0.56
N LEU A 109 -12.14 -19.22 1.41
CA LEU A 109 -12.90 -18.00 1.10
C LEU A 109 -12.32 -17.27 -0.10
N GLN A 110 -11.01 -17.09 -0.17
CA GLN A 110 -10.34 -16.43 -1.28
C GLN A 110 -10.51 -17.18 -2.60
N THR A 111 -10.40 -18.51 -2.59
CA THR A 111 -10.37 -19.32 -3.81
C THR A 111 -11.74 -19.77 -4.29
N THR A 112 -12.64 -20.13 -3.39
CA THR A 112 -13.93 -20.74 -3.75
C THR A 112 -15.07 -19.74 -3.80
N GLU A 113 -15.19 -18.88 -2.78
CA GLU A 113 -16.31 -17.96 -2.68
C GLU A 113 -16.05 -16.67 -3.47
N PHE A 114 -14.86 -16.14 -3.37
CA PHE A 114 -14.49 -14.90 -4.03
C PHE A 114 -14.38 -15.02 -5.55
N LEU A 115 -13.75 -16.09 -6.01
CA LEU A 115 -13.55 -16.31 -7.45
C LEU A 115 -14.80 -16.82 -8.15
N ASN A 116 -15.69 -17.52 -7.43
CA ASN A 116 -16.88 -18.14 -8.01
C ASN A 116 -18.18 -17.36 -7.80
N LYS A 117 -18.27 -16.47 -6.84
CA LYS A 117 -19.43 -15.57 -6.73
C LYS A 117 -19.31 -14.45 -7.73
N GLU A 118 -19.90 -14.66 -8.90
CA GLU A 118 -20.09 -13.67 -9.96
C GLU A 118 -21.07 -12.53 -9.59
N LYS A 119 -21.16 -12.14 -8.33
CA LYS A 119 -21.82 -10.88 -7.96
C LYS A 119 -20.89 -9.70 -8.23
N LEU A 120 -20.49 -9.64 -9.45
CA LEU A 120 -19.78 -8.52 -10.01
C LEU A 120 -20.69 -7.30 -9.99
N ILE A 121 -20.16 -6.18 -9.57
CA ILE A 121 -20.73 -4.87 -9.90
C ILE A 121 -20.50 -4.59 -11.39
N GLN A 122 -20.39 -5.60 -12.20
CA GLN A 122 -20.28 -5.50 -13.65
C GLN A 122 -21.27 -4.46 -14.17
N ASN A 123 -22.52 -4.52 -13.78
CA ASN A 123 -23.57 -3.71 -14.36
C ASN A 123 -23.50 -2.19 -14.10
N LYS A 124 -22.81 -1.72 -13.08
CA LYS A 124 -22.73 -0.26 -12.81
C LYS A 124 -21.46 0.38 -13.37
N ILE A 125 -20.37 -0.38 -13.45
CA ILE A 125 -19.06 0.12 -13.88
C ILE A 125 -18.82 -0.21 -15.36
N GLU A 126 -19.27 -1.36 -15.87
CA GLU A 126 -19.04 -1.83 -17.24
C GLU A 126 -19.41 -0.84 -18.33
N HIS A 127 -20.48 -0.07 -18.16
CA HIS A 127 -20.89 0.90 -19.16
C HIS A 127 -19.95 2.08 -19.34
N ASN A 128 -18.96 2.24 -18.49
CA ASN A 128 -18.05 3.39 -18.50
C ASN A 128 -16.57 3.00 -18.60
N LEU A 129 -16.27 1.71 -18.52
CA LEU A 129 -14.91 1.22 -18.66
C LEU A 129 -14.55 0.96 -20.11
N PRO A 130 -13.28 1.12 -20.50
CA PRO A 130 -12.83 0.78 -21.83
C PRO A 130 -12.85 -0.73 -22.05
N GLU A 131 -13.35 -1.16 -23.21
CA GLU A 131 -13.08 -2.51 -23.68
C GLU A 131 -11.66 -2.54 -24.26
N MET A 132 -10.85 -3.52 -23.84
CA MET A 132 -9.49 -3.67 -24.31
C MET A 132 -9.28 -5.06 -24.90
N THR A 133 -8.89 -5.13 -26.16
CA THR A 133 -8.60 -6.38 -26.86
C THR A 133 -7.27 -6.31 -27.59
N LEU A 134 -6.63 -7.47 -27.74
CA LEU A 134 -5.42 -7.63 -28.55
C LEU A 134 -5.73 -8.45 -29.77
N ASP A 135 -5.30 -7.97 -30.94
CA ASP A 135 -5.37 -8.78 -32.15
C ASP A 135 -4.22 -9.82 -32.20
N LYS A 136 -4.24 -10.68 -33.22
CA LYS A 136 -3.20 -11.71 -33.44
C LYS A 136 -1.78 -11.12 -33.67
N LYS A 137 -1.67 -9.82 -33.94
CA LYS A 137 -0.40 -9.11 -34.11
C LYS A 137 -0.02 -8.32 -32.86
N ASN A 138 -0.80 -8.48 -31.76
CA ASN A 138 -0.67 -7.71 -30.54
C ASN A 138 -0.86 -6.19 -30.74
N VAL A 139 -1.73 -5.79 -31.66
CA VAL A 139 -2.23 -4.42 -31.73
C VAL A 139 -3.33 -4.30 -30.67
N LEU A 140 -3.15 -3.36 -29.74
CA LEU A 140 -4.13 -3.06 -28.71
C LEU A 140 -5.27 -2.25 -29.33
N ASN A 141 -6.47 -2.75 -29.19
CA ASN A 141 -7.69 -2.05 -29.52
C ASN A 141 -8.36 -1.58 -28.22
N VAL A 142 -8.52 -0.27 -28.07
CA VAL A 142 -9.18 0.37 -26.94
C VAL A 142 -10.50 0.97 -27.45
N LYS A 143 -11.60 0.52 -26.89
CA LYS A 143 -12.94 1.01 -27.22
C LYS A 143 -13.58 1.67 -26.00
N THR A 144 -14.11 2.85 -26.20
CA THR A 144 -14.86 3.64 -25.21
C THR A 144 -16.19 4.08 -25.80
N LYS A 145 -16.99 4.81 -25.02
CA LYS A 145 -18.19 5.46 -25.56
C LYS A 145 -17.90 6.46 -26.68
N SER A 146 -16.69 7.00 -26.72
CA SER A 146 -16.27 7.98 -27.74
C SER A 146 -15.84 7.33 -29.07
N GLY A 147 -15.68 6.02 -29.10
CA GLY A 147 -15.26 5.29 -30.31
C GLY A 147 -14.22 4.21 -30.01
N GLU A 148 -13.39 3.93 -31.01
CA GLU A 148 -12.38 2.88 -30.98
C GLU A 148 -11.03 3.41 -31.48
N LYS A 149 -9.94 2.97 -30.84
CA LYS A 149 -8.58 3.34 -31.23
C LYS A 149 -7.65 2.13 -31.21
N LYS A 150 -6.92 1.95 -32.31
CA LYS A 150 -5.87 0.93 -32.42
C LYS A 150 -4.52 1.52 -32.10
N ILE A 151 -3.76 0.84 -31.26
CA ILE A 151 -2.46 1.26 -30.76
C ILE A 151 -1.47 0.12 -30.99
N GLU A 152 -0.45 0.37 -31.78
CA GLU A 152 0.63 -0.59 -31.98
C GLU A 152 1.53 -0.65 -30.72
N LEU A 153 1.75 -1.87 -30.23
CA LEU A 153 2.64 -2.09 -29.09
C LEU A 153 4.04 -2.43 -29.57
N PRO A 154 5.08 -1.74 -29.08
CA PRO A 154 6.45 -1.98 -29.52
C PRO A 154 6.90 -3.39 -29.17
N SER A 155 7.53 -4.06 -30.12
CA SER A 155 8.17 -5.38 -29.91
C SER A 155 7.27 -6.49 -29.37
N ALA A 156 5.92 -6.36 -29.49
CA ALA A 156 4.96 -7.31 -28.90
C ALA A 156 4.70 -8.55 -29.77
N ARG A 157 5.13 -8.56 -31.03
CA ARG A 157 4.82 -9.65 -31.97
C ARG A 157 5.36 -10.99 -31.50
N GLY A 158 4.46 -11.97 -31.33
CA GLY A 158 4.80 -13.32 -30.89
C GLY A 158 5.18 -13.45 -29.41
N LYS A 159 4.90 -12.42 -28.61
CA LYS A 159 5.12 -12.39 -27.17
C LYS A 159 3.78 -12.42 -26.43
N LYS A 160 3.79 -12.87 -25.18
CA LYS A 160 2.60 -12.77 -24.29
C LYS A 160 2.51 -11.31 -23.83
N VAL A 161 1.33 -10.70 -24.05
CA VAL A 161 1.02 -9.34 -23.57
C VAL A 161 -0.03 -9.45 -22.47
N ILE A 162 0.20 -8.77 -21.37
CA ILE A 162 -0.72 -8.63 -20.25
C ILE A 162 -1.12 -7.16 -20.17
N LEU A 163 -2.41 -6.90 -20.05
CA LEU A 163 -2.97 -5.57 -19.89
C LEU A 163 -3.55 -5.43 -18.49
N ALA A 164 -3.29 -4.31 -17.84
CA ALA A 164 -3.94 -3.92 -16.60
C ALA A 164 -4.46 -2.49 -16.72
N LEU A 165 -5.72 -2.28 -16.40
CA LEU A 165 -6.28 -0.95 -16.32
C LEU A 165 -5.95 -0.38 -14.94
N GLU A 166 -5.10 0.62 -14.88
CA GLU A 166 -4.59 1.20 -13.62
C GLU A 166 -5.47 2.35 -13.12
N ALA A 167 -5.98 3.16 -14.04
CA ALA A 167 -6.87 4.26 -13.66
C ALA A 167 -7.82 4.62 -14.79
N VAL A 168 -9.05 5.00 -14.42
CA VAL A 168 -10.02 5.64 -15.30
C VAL A 168 -10.52 6.91 -14.62
N ARG A 169 -10.26 8.05 -15.21
CA ARG A 169 -10.70 9.37 -14.74
C ARG A 169 -11.61 9.99 -15.79
N LYS A 170 -12.23 11.10 -15.42
CA LYS A 170 -13.13 11.83 -16.32
C LYS A 170 -12.55 12.06 -17.71
N ASP A 171 -11.29 12.47 -17.79
CA ASP A 171 -10.65 12.88 -19.04
C ASP A 171 -9.55 11.93 -19.53
N ASN A 172 -9.04 11.07 -18.65
CA ASN A 172 -7.86 10.26 -18.90
C ASN A 172 -8.01 8.82 -18.39
N MET A 173 -7.30 7.92 -19.04
CA MET A 173 -7.11 6.53 -18.60
C MET A 173 -5.63 6.19 -18.58
N LEU A 174 -5.26 5.24 -17.73
CA LEU A 174 -3.93 4.67 -17.64
C LEU A 174 -4.03 3.15 -17.74
N ILE A 175 -3.30 2.59 -18.69
CA ILE A 175 -3.23 1.16 -18.93
C ILE A 175 -1.76 0.73 -18.79
N GLN A 176 -1.50 -0.23 -17.92
CA GLN A 176 -0.20 -0.89 -17.87
C GLN A 176 -0.16 -1.99 -18.91
N VAL A 177 0.91 -2.07 -19.67
CA VAL A 177 1.15 -3.06 -20.72
C VAL A 177 2.42 -3.81 -20.40
N ILE A 178 2.33 -5.09 -20.07
CA ILE A 178 3.47 -5.94 -19.77
C ILE A 178 3.70 -6.88 -20.95
N ILE A 179 4.89 -6.83 -21.54
CA ILE A 179 5.27 -7.66 -22.68
C ILE A 179 6.31 -8.66 -22.24
N ASN A 180 5.94 -9.93 -22.12
CA ASN A 180 6.81 -11.01 -21.68
C ASN A 180 7.56 -11.63 -22.85
N GLY A 181 8.89 -11.58 -22.81
CA GLY A 181 9.76 -12.26 -23.76
C GLY A 181 9.79 -13.77 -23.56
N LYS A 182 10.27 -14.50 -24.57
CA LYS A 182 10.43 -15.98 -24.51
C LYS A 182 11.46 -16.44 -23.48
N THR A 183 12.42 -15.58 -23.14
CA THR A 183 13.55 -15.84 -22.25
C THR A 183 13.29 -15.38 -20.80
N GLY A 184 12.06 -15.00 -20.49
CA GLY A 184 11.71 -14.46 -19.16
C GLY A 184 11.89 -12.96 -19.01
N ASP A 185 12.47 -12.27 -20.01
CA ASP A 185 12.56 -10.81 -19.97
C ASP A 185 11.18 -10.19 -20.14
N SER A 186 10.78 -9.36 -19.20
CA SER A 186 9.56 -8.58 -19.30
C SER A 186 9.86 -7.10 -19.52
N GLN A 187 9.02 -6.44 -20.28
CA GLN A 187 9.07 -5.00 -20.49
C GLN A 187 7.72 -4.41 -20.13
N THR A 188 7.74 -3.43 -19.26
CA THR A 188 6.54 -2.71 -18.83
C THR A 188 6.47 -1.37 -19.56
N TYR A 189 5.26 -1.05 -20.02
CA TYR A 189 4.91 0.24 -20.58
C TYR A 189 3.67 0.77 -19.91
N TYR A 190 3.55 2.08 -19.85
CA TYR A 190 2.38 2.81 -19.39
C TYR A 190 1.77 3.56 -20.57
N LEU A 191 0.53 3.21 -20.89
CA LEU A 191 -0.26 3.86 -21.93
C LEU A 191 -1.20 4.87 -21.28
N PHE A 192 -0.88 6.14 -21.47
CA PHE A 192 -1.73 7.27 -21.11
C PHE A 192 -2.62 7.58 -22.31
N ILE A 193 -3.93 7.66 -22.11
CA ILE A 193 -4.88 7.89 -23.19
C ILE A 193 -6.03 8.79 -22.74
N LYS A 194 -6.44 9.72 -23.60
CA LYS A 194 -7.63 10.53 -23.37
C LYS A 194 -8.90 9.68 -23.49
N GLN A 195 -9.91 9.93 -22.65
CA GLN A 195 -11.20 9.25 -22.71
C GLN A 195 -11.92 9.39 -24.06
N ASP A 196 -11.72 10.53 -24.74
CA ASP A 196 -12.23 10.79 -26.08
C ASP A 196 -11.38 10.15 -27.20
N LEU A 197 -10.35 9.40 -26.84
CA LEU A 197 -9.40 8.73 -27.74
C LEU A 197 -8.61 9.68 -28.66
N SER A 198 -8.70 11.00 -28.49
CA SER A 198 -8.03 11.99 -29.35
C SER A 198 -6.51 11.87 -29.30
N LYS A 199 -5.95 11.65 -28.13
CA LYS A 199 -4.50 11.58 -27.89
C LYS A 199 -4.14 10.39 -27.01
N HIS A 200 -2.94 9.86 -27.22
CA HIS A 200 -2.32 8.88 -26.33
C HIS A 200 -0.82 9.04 -26.31
N GLN A 201 -0.20 8.53 -25.26
CA GLN A 201 1.23 8.43 -25.11
C GLN A 201 1.60 7.10 -24.49
N LEU A 202 2.46 6.33 -25.12
CA LEU A 202 3.02 5.09 -24.61
C LEU A 202 4.44 5.39 -24.09
N VAL A 203 4.67 5.10 -22.82
CA VAL A 203 5.93 5.39 -22.14
C VAL A 203 6.48 4.10 -21.55
N LYS A 204 7.72 3.77 -21.82
CA LYS A 204 8.38 2.64 -21.18
C LYS A 204 8.65 2.98 -19.71
N GLU A 205 8.55 1.98 -18.83
CA GLU A 205 8.69 2.16 -17.38
C GLU A 205 9.96 2.90 -16.97
N ASP A 206 11.11 2.51 -17.54
CA ASP A 206 12.41 3.14 -17.28
C ASP A 206 12.51 4.61 -17.76
N GLY A 207 11.64 5.03 -18.65
CA GLY A 207 11.53 6.41 -19.13
C GLY A 207 10.43 7.25 -18.47
N LEU A 208 9.63 6.67 -17.57
CA LEU A 208 8.45 7.34 -17.00
C LEU A 208 8.83 8.62 -16.25
N HIS A 209 9.78 8.54 -15.34
CA HIS A 209 10.19 9.67 -14.51
C HIS A 209 10.72 10.82 -15.38
N THR A 210 11.61 10.54 -16.31
CA THR A 210 12.14 11.55 -17.24
C THR A 210 11.03 12.19 -18.09
N THR A 211 10.03 11.40 -18.49
CA THR A 211 8.90 11.90 -19.28
C THR A 211 7.99 12.80 -18.45
N LEU A 212 7.75 12.46 -17.18
CA LEU A 212 7.03 13.31 -16.23
C LEU A 212 7.76 14.63 -16.00
N GLU A 213 9.05 14.58 -15.65
CA GLU A 213 9.86 15.77 -15.37
C GLU A 213 10.02 16.68 -16.59
N SER A 214 9.96 16.14 -17.80
CA SER A 214 9.94 16.94 -19.03
C SER A 214 8.62 17.65 -19.31
N GLY A 215 7.57 17.40 -18.50
CA GLY A 215 6.24 17.96 -18.67
C GLY A 215 5.43 17.37 -19.84
N LYS A 216 5.94 16.33 -20.53
CA LYS A 216 5.23 15.71 -21.66
C LYS A 216 3.93 15.01 -21.26
N LEU A 217 3.80 14.63 -19.98
CA LEU A 217 2.61 13.96 -19.44
C LEU A 217 1.65 14.90 -18.68
N LYS A 218 1.88 16.21 -18.73
CA LYS A 218 1.06 17.18 -17.97
C LYS A 218 -0.45 17.06 -18.22
N ASP A 219 -0.86 16.73 -19.46
CA ASP A 219 -2.27 16.57 -19.83
C ASP A 219 -2.89 15.28 -19.28
N TYR A 220 -2.09 14.41 -18.68
CA TYR A 220 -2.49 13.09 -18.18
C TYR A 220 -2.34 12.92 -16.67
N LEU A 221 -1.83 13.92 -15.94
CA LEU A 221 -1.51 13.80 -14.51
C LEU A 221 -2.72 13.38 -13.64
N SER A 222 -3.93 13.66 -14.09
CA SER A 222 -5.15 13.27 -13.36
C SER A 222 -5.32 11.77 -13.17
N VAL A 223 -4.56 10.91 -13.87
CA VAL A 223 -4.60 9.46 -13.65
C VAL A 223 -3.94 9.05 -12.34
N PHE A 224 -3.02 9.86 -11.84
CA PHE A 224 -2.33 9.61 -10.59
C PHE A 224 -3.15 10.12 -9.39
N PRO A 225 -3.21 9.34 -8.30
CA PRO A 225 -3.86 9.79 -7.07
C PRO A 225 -3.21 11.03 -6.49
N LYS A 226 -4.03 11.97 -6.03
CA LYS A 226 -3.57 13.12 -5.26
C LYS A 226 -3.19 12.67 -3.85
N VAL A 227 -2.02 13.08 -3.41
CA VAL A 227 -1.51 12.82 -2.06
C VAL A 227 -2.00 13.86 -1.07
N THR A 228 -2.03 15.13 -1.51
CA THR A 228 -2.48 16.27 -0.72
C THR A 228 -3.73 16.90 -1.33
N GLU A 229 -4.56 17.56 -0.51
CA GLU A 229 -5.81 18.16 -0.98
C GLU A 229 -5.58 19.26 -2.03
N ASP A 230 -4.48 20.01 -1.91
CA ASP A 230 -4.08 21.02 -2.88
C ASP A 230 -3.56 20.45 -4.19
N GLY A 231 -3.29 19.12 -4.22
CA GLY A 231 -2.75 18.41 -5.38
C GLY A 231 -1.28 18.69 -5.64
N ALA A 232 -0.55 19.24 -4.69
CA ALA A 232 0.88 19.54 -4.84
C ALA A 232 1.72 18.28 -5.09
N TYR A 233 1.25 17.14 -4.61
CA TYR A 233 1.92 15.85 -4.76
C TYR A 233 0.96 14.81 -5.34
N LEU A 234 1.50 14.00 -6.28
CA LEU A 234 0.81 12.86 -6.88
C LEU A 234 1.57 11.58 -6.57
N LYS A 235 0.85 10.52 -6.19
CA LYS A 235 1.45 9.19 -6.02
C LYS A 235 1.70 8.57 -7.39
N LEU A 236 2.93 8.19 -7.63
CA LEU A 236 3.34 7.37 -8.77
C LEU A 236 3.32 5.88 -8.38
N PHE A 237 3.91 5.05 -9.22
CA PHE A 237 4.12 3.63 -8.92
C PHE A 237 5.24 3.44 -7.90
N ASP A 238 5.21 2.34 -7.18
CA ASP A 238 6.17 2.01 -6.12
C ASP A 238 6.28 3.13 -5.06
N ASN A 239 7.48 3.43 -4.63
CA ASN A 239 7.79 4.44 -3.62
C ASN A 239 8.15 5.81 -4.22
N TYR A 240 7.42 6.25 -5.25
CA TYR A 240 7.69 7.53 -5.90
C TYR A 240 6.51 8.50 -5.80
N ILE A 241 6.87 9.77 -5.62
CA ILE A 241 5.96 10.92 -5.57
C ILE A 241 6.36 11.92 -6.64
N PHE A 242 5.40 12.46 -7.37
CA PHE A 242 5.60 13.56 -8.30
C PHE A 242 5.16 14.86 -7.66
N GLU A 243 6.04 15.84 -7.62
CA GLU A 243 5.80 17.19 -7.11
C GLU A 243 5.44 18.10 -8.29
N GLU A 244 4.17 18.53 -8.37
CA GLU A 244 3.65 19.27 -9.52
C GLU A 244 4.30 20.64 -9.68
N GLU A 245 4.55 21.36 -8.57
CA GLU A 245 5.13 22.70 -8.61
C GLU A 245 6.52 22.75 -9.24
N THR A 246 7.34 21.74 -8.96
CA THR A 246 8.74 21.68 -9.44
C THR A 246 8.90 20.74 -10.63
N ASN A 247 7.87 20.01 -11.05
CA ASN A 247 7.94 18.92 -12.03
C ASN A 247 9.03 17.89 -11.68
N LYS A 248 9.15 17.53 -10.41
CA LYS A 248 10.18 16.57 -9.97
C LYS A 248 9.58 15.28 -9.43
N VAL A 249 10.22 14.18 -9.79
CA VAL A 249 9.97 12.87 -9.19
C VAL A 249 10.88 12.73 -7.96
N ARG A 250 10.27 12.37 -6.82
CA ARG A 250 10.96 12.14 -5.56
C ARG A 250 10.77 10.70 -5.13
N LYS A 251 11.84 10.05 -4.73
CA LYS A 251 11.81 8.70 -4.17
C LYS A 251 11.69 8.78 -2.66
N ILE A 252 10.76 8.02 -2.09
CA ILE A 252 10.76 7.69 -0.66
C ILE A 252 11.94 6.74 -0.40
N LYS A 253 12.58 6.83 0.76
CA LYS A 253 13.73 5.97 1.08
C LYS A 253 13.35 4.49 0.96
N ASP A 254 14.28 3.65 0.54
CA ASP A 254 14.05 2.21 0.34
C ASP A 254 13.69 1.46 1.63
N THR A 255 14.07 2.01 2.79
CA THR A 255 13.70 1.47 4.11
C THR A 255 12.31 1.84 4.56
N ASP A 256 11.72 2.85 3.93
CA ASP A 256 10.45 3.43 4.31
C ASP A 256 9.38 3.03 3.29
N ILE A 257 8.13 2.99 3.70
CA ILE A 257 7.04 2.47 2.87
C ILE A 257 5.99 3.56 2.68
N LEU A 258 5.55 3.74 1.43
CA LEU A 258 4.46 4.64 1.09
C LEU A 258 3.12 3.90 1.22
N SER A 259 2.11 4.53 1.84
CA SER A 259 0.76 3.98 1.89
C SER A 259 0.15 3.82 0.50
N GLU A 260 -0.85 2.94 0.35
CA GLU A 260 -1.48 2.70 -0.94
C GLU A 260 -2.12 3.95 -1.54
N ASP A 261 -2.76 4.78 -0.71
CA ASP A 261 -3.33 6.06 -1.12
C ASP A 261 -2.28 7.18 -1.29
N GLY A 262 -1.03 6.90 -0.95
CA GLY A 262 0.10 7.82 -1.07
C GLY A 262 0.14 8.92 -0.02
N LYS A 263 -0.76 8.96 0.96
CA LYS A 263 -0.85 10.07 1.92
C LYS A 263 0.16 9.99 3.06
N TYR A 264 0.58 8.76 3.40
CA TYR A 264 1.42 8.50 4.55
C TYR A 264 2.69 7.75 4.19
N VAL A 265 3.73 7.95 4.98
CA VAL A 265 4.98 7.18 4.96
C VAL A 265 5.16 6.49 6.28
N TYR A 266 5.37 5.18 6.24
CA TYR A 266 5.78 4.38 7.38
C TYR A 266 7.29 4.33 7.44
N ILE A 267 7.86 4.78 8.55
CA ILE A 267 9.29 4.78 8.84
C ILE A 267 9.55 3.62 9.79
N ASN A 268 10.22 2.59 9.27
CA ASN A 268 10.51 1.39 10.04
C ASN A 268 11.75 1.61 10.90
N GLY A 269 11.57 1.55 12.22
CA GLY A 269 12.67 1.63 13.20
C GLY A 269 13.34 0.30 13.51
N ALA A 270 13.00 -0.78 12.79
CA ALA A 270 13.58 -2.09 13.00
C ALA A 270 15.10 -2.09 12.79
N LYS A 271 15.81 -2.75 13.69
CA LYS A 271 17.26 -2.99 13.57
C LYS A 271 17.51 -4.43 13.20
N GLN A 272 18.62 -4.66 12.52
CA GLN A 272 19.09 -6.00 12.16
C GLN A 272 20.34 -6.34 13.01
N GLU A 273 20.31 -7.51 13.63
CA GLU A 273 21.45 -8.11 14.31
C GLU A 273 21.75 -9.48 13.69
N GLU A 274 22.99 -9.67 13.20
CA GLU A 274 23.41 -10.88 12.48
C GLU A 274 22.44 -11.23 11.33
N ASN A 275 21.69 -12.33 11.49
CA ASN A 275 20.74 -12.85 10.50
C ASN A 275 19.27 -12.57 10.88
N PHE A 276 19.03 -11.81 11.95
CA PHE A 276 17.69 -11.56 12.46
C PHE A 276 17.34 -10.09 12.42
N VAL A 277 16.09 -9.81 12.14
CA VAL A 277 15.53 -8.48 12.32
C VAL A 277 15.05 -8.35 13.75
N ILE A 278 15.73 -7.53 14.52
CA ILE A 278 15.36 -7.23 15.90
C ILE A 278 14.78 -5.83 15.91
N SER A 279 13.56 -5.70 16.38
CA SER A 279 12.98 -4.38 16.58
C SER A 279 12.92 -4.04 18.06
N ASP A 280 13.76 -3.12 18.44
CA ASP A 280 13.61 -2.29 19.63
C ASP A 280 13.42 -0.82 19.22
N GLY A 281 13.22 -0.60 17.93
CA GLY A 281 13.14 0.72 17.32
C GLY A 281 11.73 1.30 17.35
N ILE A 282 11.68 2.63 17.22
CA ILE A 282 10.44 3.38 17.13
C ILE A 282 9.91 3.26 15.71
N GLN A 283 8.66 2.82 15.62
CA GLN A 283 7.88 2.83 14.38
C GLN A 283 7.18 4.17 14.28
N GLN A 284 7.15 4.78 13.09
CA GLN A 284 6.63 6.12 12.91
C GLN A 284 5.78 6.21 11.63
N ILE A 285 4.70 6.96 11.70
CA ILE A 285 3.87 7.29 10.53
C ILE A 285 3.83 8.81 10.40
N GLN A 286 4.13 9.29 9.20
CA GLN A 286 4.06 10.71 8.85
C GLN A 286 3.19 10.92 7.62
N THR A 287 2.61 12.11 7.48
CA THR A 287 2.11 12.53 6.15
C THR A 287 3.29 12.66 5.19
N VAL A 288 3.06 12.38 3.91
CA VAL A 288 4.07 12.56 2.85
C VAL A 288 4.62 13.99 2.83
N ASP A 289 3.75 14.98 3.03
CA ASP A 289 4.16 16.39 3.08
C ASP A 289 5.19 16.66 4.19
N ASN A 290 4.92 16.19 5.42
CA ASN A 290 5.86 16.32 6.54
C ASN A 290 7.17 15.57 6.25
N TYR A 291 7.07 14.37 5.69
CA TYR A 291 8.23 13.54 5.36
C TYR A 291 9.15 14.22 4.32
N LEU A 292 8.59 14.70 3.22
CA LEU A 292 9.35 15.35 2.14
C LEU A 292 9.96 16.69 2.56
N LYS A 293 9.32 17.40 3.49
CA LYS A 293 9.84 18.63 4.09
C LYS A 293 10.85 18.40 5.22
N GLY A 294 11.05 17.16 5.64
CA GLY A 294 11.93 16.80 6.77
C GLY A 294 11.39 17.25 8.13
N ASN A 295 10.10 17.49 8.25
CA ASN A 295 9.45 17.84 9.51
C ASN A 295 9.38 16.59 10.41
N LYS A 296 9.59 16.75 11.71
CA LYS A 296 9.45 15.69 12.73
C LYS A 296 8.05 15.70 13.37
N LYS A 297 7.00 15.85 12.55
CA LYS A 297 5.62 15.75 13.00
C LYS A 297 5.07 14.39 12.57
N TYR A 298 4.74 13.56 13.54
CA TYR A 298 4.28 12.19 13.33
C TYR A 298 2.79 12.08 13.64
N GLU A 299 2.07 11.33 12.82
CA GLU A 299 0.66 10.97 13.04
C GLU A 299 0.54 9.87 14.09
N ALA A 300 1.50 8.93 14.09
CA ALA A 300 1.63 7.89 15.10
C ALA A 300 3.09 7.56 15.36
N GLN A 301 3.40 7.21 16.61
CA GLN A 301 4.71 6.70 17.05
C GLN A 301 4.49 5.64 18.12
N PHE A 302 5.13 4.48 17.96
CA PHE A 302 5.03 3.38 18.91
C PHE A 302 6.27 2.49 18.81
N LYS A 303 6.51 1.67 19.86
CA LYS A 303 7.55 0.64 19.86
C LYS A 303 6.93 -0.73 19.63
N LEU A 304 7.58 -1.52 18.75
CA LEU A 304 7.29 -2.93 18.56
C LEU A 304 8.50 -3.73 19.03
N ASP A 305 8.30 -4.59 20.01
CA ASP A 305 9.31 -5.54 20.47
C ASP A 305 9.04 -6.93 19.87
N PHE A 306 9.77 -7.29 18.82
CA PHE A 306 9.61 -8.58 18.14
C PHE A 306 9.96 -9.77 19.02
N LYS A 307 10.84 -9.58 20.03
CA LYS A 307 11.16 -10.60 21.01
C LYS A 307 9.99 -10.84 21.96
N ASN A 308 9.32 -9.78 22.40
CA ASN A 308 8.12 -9.90 23.20
C ASN A 308 7.01 -10.60 22.41
N ILE A 309 6.81 -10.25 21.14
CA ILE A 309 5.86 -10.95 20.25
C ILE A 309 6.20 -12.44 20.16
N SER A 310 7.47 -12.80 19.96
CA SER A 310 7.90 -14.20 19.95
C SER A 310 7.58 -14.91 21.26
N ASN A 311 7.83 -14.27 22.41
CA ASN A 311 7.54 -14.82 23.72
C ASN A 311 6.03 -15.03 23.93
N GLU A 312 5.23 -14.02 23.54
CA GLU A 312 3.77 -14.10 23.61
C GLU A 312 3.21 -15.23 22.75
N MET A 313 3.79 -15.45 21.58
CA MET A 313 3.37 -16.53 20.66
C MET A 313 3.99 -17.88 21.01
N GLY A 314 4.98 -17.94 21.89
CA GLY A 314 5.63 -19.18 22.32
C GLY A 314 6.67 -19.73 21.33
N PHE A 315 7.17 -18.93 20.41
CA PHE A 315 8.11 -19.38 19.36
C PHE A 315 9.54 -19.65 19.88
N LYS A 316 9.87 -19.26 21.12
CA LYS A 316 11.17 -19.54 21.78
C LYS A 316 12.40 -19.12 20.97
N THR A 317 12.28 -18.10 20.16
CA THR A 317 13.38 -17.56 19.34
C THR A 317 13.63 -16.08 19.67
N PRO A 318 14.88 -15.64 19.70
CA PRO A 318 15.19 -14.28 20.13
C PRO A 318 14.86 -13.20 19.09
N GLY A 319 14.68 -13.60 17.82
CA GLY A 319 14.50 -12.63 16.74
C GLY A 319 13.66 -13.12 15.58
N VAL A 320 13.32 -12.19 14.72
CA VAL A 320 12.54 -12.39 13.51
C VAL A 320 13.47 -12.56 12.33
N SER A 321 13.24 -13.57 11.49
CA SER A 321 13.98 -13.76 10.26
C SER A 321 13.52 -12.82 9.16
N SER A 322 12.24 -12.48 9.15
CA SER A 322 11.70 -11.46 8.26
C SER A 322 10.54 -10.70 8.89
N ALA A 323 10.46 -9.41 8.62
CA ALA A 323 9.36 -8.55 8.98
C ALA A 323 8.90 -7.82 7.73
N SER A 324 7.65 -7.99 7.36
CA SER A 324 7.07 -7.38 6.17
C SER A 324 5.85 -6.57 6.54
N ILE A 325 5.86 -5.28 6.25
CA ILE A 325 4.69 -4.43 6.36
C ILE A 325 3.93 -4.58 5.06
N HIS A 326 2.71 -5.05 5.16
CA HIS A 326 1.90 -5.36 4.00
C HIS A 326 0.93 -4.25 3.64
N TYR A 327 0.39 -3.60 4.66
CA TYR A 327 -0.62 -2.58 4.50
C TYR A 327 -0.61 -1.63 5.69
N PHE A 328 -0.82 -0.35 5.44
CA PHE A 328 -1.08 0.63 6.50
C PHE A 328 -1.82 1.85 5.96
N ASN A 329 -2.51 2.50 6.85
CA ASN A 329 -3.14 3.80 6.66
C ASN A 329 -3.01 4.62 7.96
N GLU A 330 -3.80 5.67 8.13
CA GLU A 330 -3.77 6.50 9.34
C GLU A 330 -4.25 5.79 10.61
N ASP A 331 -5.03 4.72 10.45
CA ASP A 331 -5.74 4.04 11.52
C ASP A 331 -5.22 2.64 11.83
N TYR A 332 -4.57 1.98 10.86
CA TYR A 332 -4.15 0.59 10.97
C TYR A 332 -2.80 0.31 10.32
N VAL A 333 -2.08 -0.65 10.90
CA VAL A 333 -0.90 -1.28 10.28
C VAL A 333 -1.07 -2.78 10.30
N VAL A 334 -0.86 -3.44 9.17
CA VAL A 334 -0.81 -4.91 9.06
C VAL A 334 0.59 -5.31 8.63
N LEU A 335 1.21 -6.16 9.44
CA LEU A 335 2.53 -6.70 9.13
C LEU A 335 2.57 -8.20 9.42
N SER A 336 3.47 -8.94 8.77
CA SER A 336 3.77 -10.32 9.09
C SER A 336 5.19 -10.45 9.58
N LEU A 337 5.36 -11.31 10.58
CA LEU A 337 6.64 -11.64 11.18
C LEU A 337 6.87 -13.14 11.01
N SER A 338 8.02 -13.53 10.47
CA SER A 338 8.44 -14.92 10.37
C SER A 338 9.60 -15.17 11.33
N TYR A 339 9.45 -16.19 12.14
CA TYR A 339 10.43 -16.62 13.13
C TYR A 339 11.04 -17.94 12.72
N HIS A 340 12.36 -17.99 12.55
CA HIS A 340 13.06 -19.23 12.27
C HIS A 340 13.62 -19.79 13.58
N GLY A 341 13.16 -20.97 13.94
CA GLY A 341 13.73 -21.68 15.08
C GLY A 341 15.09 -22.27 14.75
N VAL A 342 15.95 -22.34 15.78
CA VAL A 342 17.23 -23.05 15.71
C VAL A 342 17.04 -24.57 15.63
N MET A 343 15.85 -25.07 15.97
CA MET A 343 15.48 -26.48 15.98
C MET A 343 14.19 -26.68 15.19
N VAL A 344 14.02 -27.88 14.64
CA VAL A 344 12.78 -28.29 13.97
C VAL A 344 11.59 -28.10 14.93
N GLY A 345 10.53 -27.45 14.46
CA GLY A 345 9.33 -27.18 15.25
C GLY A 345 9.39 -25.91 16.13
N THR A 346 10.39 -25.05 15.94
CA THR A 346 10.48 -23.75 16.65
C THR A 346 10.30 -22.56 15.71
N ALA A 347 10.06 -22.80 14.44
CA ALA A 347 9.67 -21.76 13.47
C ALA A 347 8.18 -21.41 13.64
N GLY A 348 7.82 -20.20 13.32
CA GLY A 348 6.44 -19.75 13.33
C GLY A 348 6.26 -18.46 12.55
N SER A 349 5.04 -18.14 12.23
CA SER A 349 4.67 -16.85 11.65
C SER A 349 3.47 -16.28 12.38
N VAL A 350 3.41 -14.96 12.42
CA VAL A 350 2.29 -14.23 13.01
C VAL A 350 1.96 -13.02 12.17
N ASN A 351 0.69 -12.82 11.91
CA ASN A 351 0.18 -11.55 11.39
C ASN A 351 -0.13 -10.63 12.58
N VAL A 352 0.32 -9.41 12.47
CA VAL A 352 0.12 -8.39 13.50
C VAL A 352 -0.72 -7.27 12.91
N LEU A 353 -1.91 -7.05 13.48
CA LEU A 353 -2.72 -5.88 13.21
C LEU A 353 -2.54 -4.87 14.34
N ILE A 354 -2.09 -3.67 14.01
CA ILE A 354 -1.98 -2.58 14.96
C ILE A 354 -3.14 -1.62 14.76
N ASP A 355 -3.97 -1.45 15.79
CA ASP A 355 -5.10 -0.53 15.83
C ASP A 355 -4.64 0.81 16.42
N LEU A 356 -4.53 1.82 15.57
CA LEU A 356 -4.11 3.19 15.93
C LEU A 356 -5.30 4.08 16.32
N GLN A 357 -6.54 3.67 16.06
CA GLN A 357 -7.72 4.52 16.25
C GLN A 357 -7.93 4.92 17.70
N LYS A 358 -7.72 3.99 18.63
CA LYS A 358 -8.00 4.23 20.04
C LYS A 358 -6.93 5.07 20.72
N ASN A 359 -5.67 4.81 20.41
CA ASN A 359 -4.55 5.50 21.03
C ASN A 359 -3.31 5.46 20.13
N LYS A 360 -3.03 6.54 19.41
CA LYS A 360 -1.86 6.65 18.50
C LYS A 360 -0.51 6.68 19.20
N LYS A 361 -0.47 6.85 20.55
CA LYS A 361 0.75 6.84 21.34
C LYS A 361 1.04 5.47 21.97
N GLN A 362 0.02 4.69 22.24
CA GLN A 362 0.11 3.31 22.73
C GLN A 362 -0.99 2.47 22.09
N PRO A 363 -0.86 2.11 20.81
CA PRO A 363 -1.86 1.35 20.11
C PRO A 363 -1.94 -0.09 20.58
N THR A 364 -3.03 -0.76 20.24
CA THR A 364 -3.19 -2.20 20.47
C THR A 364 -2.69 -2.98 19.26
N ALA A 365 -1.85 -3.99 19.49
CA ALA A 365 -1.35 -4.93 18.50
C ALA A 365 -1.99 -6.31 18.72
N TYR A 366 -2.82 -6.72 17.78
CA TYR A 366 -3.44 -8.06 17.77
C TYR A 366 -2.49 -9.04 17.10
N LEU A 367 -2.13 -10.10 17.82
CA LEU A 367 -1.22 -11.15 17.35
C LEU A 367 -2.05 -12.32 16.82
N VAL A 368 -2.15 -12.42 15.50
CA VAL A 368 -3.00 -13.40 14.82
C VAL A 368 -2.14 -14.53 14.27
N ASP A 369 -2.23 -15.69 14.90
CA ASP A 369 -1.67 -16.94 14.38
C ASP A 369 -2.66 -17.52 13.35
N LEU A 370 -2.23 -17.62 12.10
CA LEU A 370 -3.04 -18.18 11.02
C LEU A 370 -2.90 -19.72 10.93
N GLY A 371 -2.13 -20.35 11.80
CA GLY A 371 -1.97 -21.82 11.80
C GLY A 371 -1.13 -22.36 10.64
N ILE A 372 -0.25 -21.53 10.07
CA ILE A 372 0.71 -22.00 9.07
C ILE A 372 1.87 -22.67 9.82
N GLU A 373 1.85 -23.99 9.92
CA GLU A 373 2.97 -24.80 10.37
C GLU A 373 4.02 -25.01 9.28
#